data_8c2823a3f44cb6363ab59c9f34bb8204
#
_entry.id   8c2823a3f44cb6363ab59c9f34bb8204
#
_cell.length_a   1.000
_cell.length_b   1.000
_cell.length_c   1.000
_cell.angle_alpha   90.00
_cell.angle_beta   90.00
_cell.angle_gamma   90.00
#
_symmetry.space_group_name_H-M   'P 1'
#
loop_
_entity.id
_entity.type
_entity.pdbx_description
1 polymer ?
#
loop_
_entity_poly.entity_id
_entity_poly.type
_entity_poly.pdbx_seq_one_letter_code
_entity_poly.pdbx_strand_id
1 'polypeptide(L)'
;MLGIASINFPGDGSRAFNTHMQLAASLQAALLGGLAASLATAIGALPALALRGVSQRTEDLMLGFAAGVMLAASAFSLIVPSIDAGEALFGGRLAASLLAAAAIGAGVVIMVGIDRTLPHEHRHLGRHGMRSQWARVWLLVLAILIHNLPEGMAIGVAFGGEDIAAGVPIATAIAIQDLPEGLVVALALRTAGYTPAAAVGIAAATGLAEPLGAVAAGALVGVTPLLFPFGLALAAGAMLFVVSHEIIPETHRNGHQLPATIGVMGGFAMMMVLDNAFA
;
A
#
# COMPACT_ATOMS: atom_id res chain seq x y z
N MET A 1 30.01 31.62 -10.74
CA MET A 1 28.87 32.53 -10.94
C MET A 1 28.49 32.51 -12.42
N LEU A 2 27.56 31.64 -12.81
CA LEU A 2 26.96 31.68 -14.13
C LEU A 2 25.49 32.03 -13.90
N GLY A 3 25.11 33.27 -14.26
CA GLY A 3 23.76 33.78 -14.16
C GLY A 3 22.85 33.05 -15.15
N ILE A 4 21.89 32.28 -14.65
CA ILE A 4 20.82 31.76 -15.45
C ILE A 4 19.86 32.94 -15.70
N ALA A 5 19.87 33.41 -16.94
CA ALA A 5 18.94 34.44 -17.39
C ALA A 5 17.50 33.94 -17.21
N SER A 6 16.71 34.65 -16.42
CA SER A 6 15.27 34.44 -16.27
C SER A 6 14.60 34.70 -17.62
N ILE A 7 14.19 33.66 -18.32
CA ILE A 7 13.36 33.76 -19.52
C ILE A 7 11.95 34.11 -19.07
N ASN A 8 11.58 35.38 -19.22
CA ASN A 8 10.23 35.88 -18.93
C ASN A 8 9.34 35.57 -20.14
N PHE A 9 8.49 34.53 -20.03
CA PHE A 9 7.42 34.26 -21.00
C PHE A 9 6.18 35.07 -20.63
N PRO A 10 5.46 35.67 -21.59
CA PRO A 10 4.22 36.40 -21.27
C PRO A 10 3.09 35.44 -20.87
N GLY A 11 2.64 35.59 -19.65
CA GLY A 11 1.31 35.30 -19.06
C GLY A 11 0.79 33.87 -19.07
N ASP A 12 0.83 33.09 -20.11
CA ASP A 12 0.17 31.76 -20.19
C ASP A 12 1.17 30.60 -20.34
N GLY A 13 2.21 30.77 -21.09
CA GLY A 13 3.24 29.74 -21.30
C GLY A 13 4.04 29.40 -20.05
N SER A 14 4.26 30.33 -19.13
CA SER A 14 5.00 30.08 -17.89
C SER A 14 4.23 29.23 -16.88
N ARG A 15 2.92 29.42 -16.80
CA ARG A 15 2.03 28.60 -15.94
C ARG A 15 1.95 27.18 -16.46
N ALA A 16 1.72 27.00 -17.76
CA ALA A 16 1.67 25.68 -18.38
C ALA A 16 3.01 24.92 -18.21
N PHE A 17 4.13 25.59 -18.43
CA PHE A 17 5.47 25.02 -18.24
C PHE A 17 5.71 24.58 -16.78
N ASN A 18 5.37 25.42 -15.80
CA ASN A 18 5.52 25.10 -14.38
C ASN A 18 4.61 23.93 -13.98
N THR A 19 3.38 23.85 -14.48
CA THR A 19 2.46 22.74 -14.22
C THR A 19 3.00 21.43 -14.78
N HIS A 20 3.54 21.43 -15.99
CA HIS A 20 4.17 20.23 -16.57
C HIS A 20 5.42 19.79 -15.81
N MET A 21 6.26 20.73 -15.38
CA MET A 21 7.44 20.43 -14.57
C MET A 21 7.06 19.84 -13.22
N GLN A 22 6.04 20.38 -12.57
CA GLN A 22 5.55 19.90 -11.28
C GLN A 22 4.94 18.49 -11.40
N LEU A 23 4.11 18.26 -12.41
CA LEU A 23 3.55 16.93 -12.69
C LEU A 23 4.66 15.90 -12.96
N ALA A 24 5.67 16.27 -13.75
CA ALA A 24 6.80 15.36 -14.02
C ALA A 24 7.58 15.03 -12.75
N ALA A 25 7.81 16.02 -11.87
CA ALA A 25 8.48 15.80 -10.58
C ALA A 25 7.66 14.92 -9.64
N SER A 26 6.33 15.14 -9.55
CA SER A 26 5.42 14.33 -8.76
C SER A 26 5.36 12.87 -9.25
N LEU A 27 5.28 12.65 -10.55
CA LEU A 27 5.28 11.31 -11.14
C LEU A 27 6.63 10.60 -10.94
N GLN A 28 7.74 11.33 -11.02
CA GLN A 28 9.06 10.78 -10.72
C GLN A 28 9.16 10.39 -9.24
N ALA A 29 8.69 11.22 -8.32
CA ALA A 29 8.66 10.92 -6.90
C ALA A 29 7.75 9.72 -6.59
N ALA A 30 6.57 9.65 -7.19
CA ALA A 30 5.64 8.53 -7.08
C ALA A 30 6.28 7.21 -7.57
N LEU A 31 6.96 7.25 -8.74
CA LEU A 31 7.68 6.08 -9.26
C LEU A 31 8.79 5.65 -8.31
N LEU A 32 9.60 6.58 -7.80
CA LEU A 32 10.69 6.27 -6.88
C LEU A 32 10.18 5.74 -5.55
N GLY A 33 9.10 6.30 -5.03
CA GLY A 33 8.42 5.80 -3.82
C GLY A 33 7.89 4.38 -4.00
N GLY A 34 7.18 4.12 -5.10
CA GLY A 34 6.70 2.76 -5.43
C GLY A 34 7.83 1.76 -5.68
N LEU A 35 8.93 2.18 -6.31
CA LEU A 35 10.11 1.33 -6.47
C LEU A 35 10.81 1.05 -5.13
N ALA A 36 10.84 2.01 -4.21
CA ALA A 36 11.41 1.82 -2.87
C ALA A 36 10.58 0.79 -2.06
N ALA A 37 9.26 0.86 -2.13
CA ALA A 37 8.33 -0.09 -1.53
C ALA A 37 8.51 -1.49 -2.15
N SER A 38 8.46 -1.60 -3.46
CA SER A 38 8.74 -2.86 -4.20
C SER A 38 10.11 -3.48 -3.85
N LEU A 39 11.14 -2.63 -3.67
CA LEU A 39 12.46 -3.08 -3.24
C LEU A 39 12.43 -3.61 -1.79
N ALA A 40 11.65 -3.01 -0.92
CA ALA A 40 11.48 -3.47 0.46
C ALA A 40 10.81 -4.87 0.50
N THR A 41 9.77 -5.12 -0.32
CA THR A 41 9.19 -6.45 -0.52
C THR A 41 10.25 -7.46 -0.97
N ALA A 42 11.08 -7.09 -1.94
CA ALA A 42 12.16 -7.95 -2.43
C ALA A 42 13.23 -8.22 -1.35
N ILE A 43 13.65 -7.20 -0.60
CA ILE A 43 14.62 -7.33 0.51
C ILE A 43 14.02 -8.19 1.62
N GLY A 44 12.75 -7.98 1.97
CA GLY A 44 12.03 -8.78 2.95
C GLY A 44 11.98 -10.27 2.59
N ALA A 45 11.90 -10.59 1.30
CA ALA A 45 11.91 -11.97 0.82
C ALA A 45 13.28 -12.67 0.92
N LEU A 46 14.41 -11.94 0.92
CA LEU A 46 15.76 -12.49 0.87
C LEU A 46 16.08 -13.52 1.97
N PRO A 47 15.64 -13.37 3.24
CA PRO A 47 15.93 -14.38 4.26
C PRO A 47 15.42 -15.79 3.90
N ALA A 48 14.40 -15.91 3.04
CA ALA A 48 13.89 -17.19 2.56
C ALA A 48 14.88 -17.98 1.68
N LEU A 49 15.99 -17.37 1.25
CA LEU A 49 17.11 -18.08 0.62
C LEU A 49 17.77 -19.07 1.59
N ALA A 50 17.90 -18.68 2.86
CA ALA A 50 18.54 -19.50 3.91
C ALA A 50 17.50 -20.17 4.83
N LEU A 51 16.39 -19.51 5.12
CA LEU A 51 15.33 -20.02 5.97
C LEU A 51 14.44 -20.99 5.20
N ARG A 52 14.05 -22.10 5.86
CA ARG A 52 13.06 -23.05 5.32
C ARG A 52 11.65 -22.78 5.83
N GLY A 53 11.51 -21.93 6.82
CA GLY A 53 10.27 -21.50 7.44
C GLY A 53 10.55 -20.75 8.74
N VAL A 54 9.56 -20.05 9.24
CA VAL A 54 9.49 -19.52 10.60
C VAL A 54 8.36 -20.23 11.33
N SER A 55 8.27 -20.06 12.66
CA SER A 55 7.14 -20.61 13.40
C SER A 55 5.85 -19.87 12.97
N GLN A 56 4.73 -20.58 12.91
CA GLN A 56 3.42 -20.00 12.62
C GLN A 56 3.12 -18.80 13.54
N ARG A 57 3.53 -18.90 14.81
CA ARG A 57 3.41 -17.80 15.77
C ARG A 57 4.18 -16.55 15.33
N THR A 58 5.37 -16.71 14.75
CA THR A 58 6.19 -15.60 14.24
C THR A 58 5.55 -15.01 12.99
N GLU A 59 5.02 -15.85 12.10
CA GLU A 59 4.32 -15.45 10.89
C GLU A 59 3.07 -14.62 11.24
N ASP A 60 2.23 -15.12 12.16
CA ASP A 60 1.02 -14.42 12.63
C ASP A 60 1.36 -13.06 13.30
N LEU A 61 2.48 -12.98 14.04
CA LEU A 61 2.97 -11.73 14.63
C LEU A 61 3.43 -10.74 13.55
N MET A 62 4.13 -11.20 12.52
CA MET A 62 4.65 -10.35 11.43
C MET A 62 3.52 -9.82 10.55
N LEU A 63 2.56 -10.66 10.17
CA LEU A 63 1.36 -10.25 9.44
C LEU A 63 0.50 -9.31 10.27
N GLY A 64 0.36 -9.58 11.58
CA GLY A 64 -0.30 -8.66 12.50
C GLY A 64 0.38 -7.29 12.54
N PHE A 65 1.72 -7.26 12.57
CA PHE A 65 2.48 -6.02 12.54
C PHE A 65 2.21 -5.22 11.25
N ALA A 66 2.25 -5.87 10.08
CA ALA A 66 1.91 -5.24 8.81
C ALA A 66 0.47 -4.68 8.84
N ALA A 67 -0.51 -5.46 9.30
CA ALA A 67 -1.89 -5.00 9.46
C ALA A 67 -2.00 -3.75 10.35
N GLY A 68 -1.24 -3.70 11.43
CA GLY A 68 -1.21 -2.53 12.34
C GLY A 68 -0.66 -1.28 11.67
N VAL A 69 0.43 -1.40 10.91
CA VAL A 69 1.00 -0.30 10.11
C VAL A 69 -0.02 0.20 9.10
N MET A 70 -0.66 -0.69 8.34
CA MET A 70 -1.68 -0.35 7.34
C MET A 70 -2.88 0.36 7.95
N LEU A 71 -3.37 -0.09 9.12
CA LEU A 71 -4.48 0.57 9.84
C LEU A 71 -4.13 2.01 10.23
N ALA A 72 -2.94 2.22 10.80
CA ALA A 72 -2.48 3.54 11.22
C ALA A 72 -2.23 4.45 10.01
N ALA A 73 -1.57 3.95 8.95
CA ALA A 73 -1.36 4.68 7.71
C ALA A 73 -2.69 5.08 7.07
N SER A 74 -3.67 4.17 6.99
CA SER A 74 -5.00 4.49 6.47
C SER A 74 -5.66 5.61 7.26
N ALA A 75 -5.56 5.60 8.61
CA ALA A 75 -6.20 6.60 9.46
C ALA A 75 -5.49 7.95 9.40
N PHE A 76 -4.18 7.98 9.67
CA PHE A 76 -3.42 9.20 9.90
C PHE A 76 -2.85 9.79 8.61
N SER A 77 -2.27 8.95 7.75
CA SER A 77 -1.58 9.43 6.55
C SER A 77 -2.48 9.53 5.31
N LEU A 78 -3.67 8.92 5.31
CA LEU A 78 -4.59 8.98 4.17
C LEU A 78 -5.92 9.67 4.50
N ILE A 79 -6.66 9.23 5.53
CA ILE A 79 -8.00 9.77 5.81
C ILE A 79 -7.91 11.20 6.35
N VAL A 80 -7.03 11.48 7.30
CA VAL A 80 -6.90 12.82 7.88
C VAL A 80 -6.47 13.83 6.82
N PRO A 81 -5.39 13.62 6.03
CA PRO A 81 -5.02 14.54 4.96
C PRO A 81 -6.08 14.66 3.85
N SER A 82 -6.85 13.59 3.57
CA SER A 82 -7.98 13.66 2.64
C SER A 82 -9.05 14.66 3.13
N ILE A 83 -9.40 14.61 4.42
CA ILE A 83 -10.39 15.54 5.01
C ILE A 83 -9.85 16.97 5.00
N ASP A 84 -8.59 17.18 5.38
CA ASP A 84 -7.99 18.51 5.44
C ASP A 84 -7.87 19.15 4.04
N ALA A 85 -7.44 18.39 3.03
CA ALA A 85 -7.43 18.84 1.64
C ALA A 85 -8.85 19.10 1.09
N GLY A 86 -9.81 18.24 1.44
CA GLY A 86 -11.22 18.43 1.08
C GLY A 86 -11.81 19.67 1.74
N GLU A 87 -11.47 19.98 2.99
CA GLU A 87 -11.92 21.20 3.69
C GLU A 87 -11.43 22.46 2.99
N ALA A 88 -10.17 22.46 2.52
CA ALA A 88 -9.62 23.57 1.73
C ALA A 88 -10.37 23.79 0.41
N LEU A 89 -10.88 22.72 -0.22
CA LEU A 89 -11.62 22.81 -1.49
C LEU A 89 -13.09 23.21 -1.31
N PHE A 90 -13.77 22.70 -0.28
CA PHE A 90 -15.22 22.88 -0.09
C PHE A 90 -15.60 23.94 0.94
N GLY A 91 -14.63 24.49 1.69
CA GLY A 91 -14.87 25.49 2.72
C GLY A 91 -15.61 24.97 3.95
N GLY A 92 -15.65 23.63 4.15
CA GLY A 92 -16.31 23.05 5.32
C GLY A 92 -15.94 21.60 5.61
N ARG A 93 -15.54 21.35 6.87
CA ARG A 93 -15.07 20.02 7.32
C ARG A 93 -16.11 18.91 7.19
N LEU A 94 -17.41 19.24 7.37
CA LEU A 94 -18.48 18.24 7.20
C LEU A 94 -18.58 17.76 5.75
N ALA A 95 -18.52 18.68 4.78
CA ALA A 95 -18.56 18.33 3.35
C ALA A 95 -17.33 17.47 2.96
N ALA A 96 -16.15 17.85 3.44
CA ALA A 96 -14.92 17.08 3.25
C ALA A 96 -15.02 15.67 3.86
N SER A 97 -15.55 15.54 5.09
CA SER A 97 -15.72 14.24 5.74
C SER A 97 -16.74 13.35 5.01
N LEU A 98 -17.81 13.93 4.47
CA LEU A 98 -18.78 13.17 3.66
C LEU A 98 -18.17 12.69 2.34
N LEU A 99 -17.35 13.54 1.68
CA LEU A 99 -16.58 13.12 0.51
C LEU A 99 -15.63 11.96 0.85
N ALA A 100 -14.85 12.09 1.92
CA ALA A 100 -13.93 11.05 2.36
C ALA A 100 -14.68 9.74 2.67
N ALA A 101 -15.82 9.80 3.38
CA ALA A 101 -16.64 8.63 3.66
C ALA A 101 -17.19 7.97 2.38
N ALA A 102 -17.63 8.75 1.40
CA ALA A 102 -18.07 8.24 0.11
C ALA A 102 -16.92 7.60 -0.68
N ALA A 103 -15.74 8.21 -0.66
CA ALA A 103 -14.54 7.68 -1.33
C ALA A 103 -14.03 6.39 -0.67
N ILE A 104 -14.03 6.31 0.67
CA ILE A 104 -13.75 5.07 1.42
C ILE A 104 -14.73 3.97 0.97
N GLY A 105 -16.03 4.28 0.93
CA GLY A 105 -17.04 3.34 0.46
C GLY A 105 -16.81 2.87 -0.99
N ALA A 106 -16.38 3.78 -1.87
CA ALA A 106 -16.00 3.43 -3.25
C ALA A 106 -14.79 2.49 -3.29
N GLY A 107 -13.76 2.75 -2.48
CA GLY A 107 -12.58 1.87 -2.34
C GLY A 107 -12.98 0.47 -1.89
N VAL A 108 -13.85 0.37 -0.87
CA VAL A 108 -14.40 -0.92 -0.41
C VAL A 108 -15.18 -1.63 -1.53
N VAL A 109 -16.04 -0.91 -2.27
CA VAL A 109 -16.82 -1.51 -3.37
C VAL A 109 -15.93 -2.04 -4.48
N ILE A 110 -14.87 -1.30 -4.83
CA ILE A 110 -13.87 -1.74 -5.81
C ILE A 110 -13.20 -3.03 -5.32
N MET A 111 -12.74 -3.08 -4.06
CA MET A 111 -12.09 -4.26 -3.51
C MET A 111 -13.04 -5.47 -3.43
N VAL A 112 -14.29 -5.28 -3.02
CA VAL A 112 -15.33 -6.33 -3.07
C VAL A 112 -15.55 -6.82 -4.51
N GLY A 113 -15.53 -5.91 -5.49
CA GLY A 113 -15.63 -6.27 -6.90
C GLY A 113 -14.46 -7.13 -7.36
N ILE A 114 -13.23 -6.75 -7.01
CA ILE A 114 -12.02 -7.51 -7.30
C ILE A 114 -12.07 -8.87 -6.60
N ASP A 115 -12.39 -8.89 -5.31
CA ASP A 115 -12.52 -10.11 -4.51
C ASP A 115 -13.51 -11.11 -5.11
N ARG A 116 -14.67 -10.66 -5.59
CA ARG A 116 -15.68 -11.52 -6.20
C ARG A 116 -15.35 -12.02 -7.61
N THR A 117 -14.51 -11.29 -8.35
CA THR A 117 -14.15 -11.65 -9.74
C THR A 117 -12.93 -12.56 -9.80
N LEU A 118 -12.09 -12.54 -8.78
CA LEU A 118 -10.94 -13.44 -8.69
C LEU A 118 -11.35 -14.74 -8.00
N PRO A 119 -10.85 -15.91 -8.46
CA PRO A 119 -11.18 -17.19 -7.86
C PRO A 119 -10.57 -17.30 -6.46
N HIS A 120 -11.25 -16.77 -5.45
CA HIS A 120 -10.91 -16.95 -4.04
C HIS A 120 -11.61 -18.22 -3.54
N GLU A 121 -10.84 -19.25 -3.24
CA GLU A 121 -11.39 -20.36 -2.43
C GLU A 121 -11.51 -19.87 -0.98
N HIS A 122 -12.69 -19.40 -0.60
CA HIS A 122 -13.08 -19.42 0.80
C HIS A 122 -12.91 -20.84 1.32
N ARG A 123 -11.97 -21.04 2.22
CA ARG A 123 -11.38 -22.30 2.69
C ARG A 123 -12.34 -23.24 3.44
N HIS A 124 -13.62 -23.31 3.05
CA HIS A 124 -14.63 -24.15 3.68
C HIS A 124 -14.75 -25.57 3.10
N LEU A 125 -14.01 -25.92 2.05
CA LEU A 125 -14.10 -27.25 1.45
C LEU A 125 -12.77 -28.00 1.67
N GLY A 126 -12.76 -28.87 2.69
CA GLY A 126 -11.69 -29.79 2.98
C GLY A 126 -11.38 -30.73 1.82
N ARG A 127 -10.39 -30.40 1.01
CA ARG A 127 -9.71 -31.31 0.11
C ARG A 127 -8.24 -31.39 0.50
N HIS A 128 -7.86 -32.49 1.16
CA HIS A 128 -6.49 -32.83 1.48
C HIS A 128 -5.78 -33.36 0.23
N GLY A 129 -4.74 -32.68 -0.25
CA GLY A 129 -3.89 -33.15 -1.31
C GLY A 129 -2.88 -32.09 -1.78
N MET A 130 -1.75 -32.53 -2.39
CA MET A 130 -0.69 -31.63 -2.91
C MET A 130 -1.23 -30.53 -3.85
N ARG A 131 -2.20 -30.84 -4.71
CA ARG A 131 -2.88 -29.85 -5.58
C ARG A 131 -3.57 -28.73 -4.80
N SER A 132 -4.12 -29.02 -3.60
CA SER A 132 -4.78 -28.01 -2.76
C SER A 132 -3.77 -27.06 -2.09
N GLN A 133 -2.55 -27.52 -1.81
CA GLN A 133 -1.49 -26.68 -1.23
C GLN A 133 -0.95 -25.67 -2.26
N TRP A 134 -0.74 -26.11 -3.49
CA TRP A 134 -0.31 -25.23 -4.59
C TRP A 134 -1.37 -24.16 -4.89
N ALA A 135 -2.64 -24.53 -4.98
CA ALA A 135 -3.71 -23.57 -5.19
C ALA A 135 -3.75 -22.52 -4.07
N ARG A 136 -3.63 -22.91 -2.81
CA ARG A 136 -3.61 -22.00 -1.66
C ARG A 136 -2.46 -20.99 -1.71
N VAL A 137 -1.25 -21.44 -2.07
CA VAL A 137 -0.08 -20.55 -2.14
C VAL A 137 -0.23 -19.54 -3.28
N TRP A 138 -0.77 -19.95 -4.44
CA TRP A 138 -1.03 -19.02 -5.52
C TRP A 138 -2.15 -18.04 -5.21
N LEU A 139 -3.14 -18.44 -4.43
CA LEU A 139 -4.17 -17.53 -3.92
C LEU A 139 -3.57 -16.51 -2.96
N LEU A 140 -2.65 -16.91 -2.07
CA LEU A 140 -1.92 -15.97 -1.22
C LEU A 140 -1.09 -14.99 -2.06
N VAL A 141 -0.32 -15.48 -3.04
CA VAL A 141 0.47 -14.62 -3.95
C VAL A 141 -0.42 -13.63 -4.68
N LEU A 142 -1.59 -14.07 -5.15
CA LEU A 142 -2.54 -13.20 -5.84
C LEU A 142 -3.16 -12.17 -4.87
N ALA A 143 -3.52 -12.59 -3.66
CA ALA A 143 -4.02 -11.70 -2.63
C ALA A 143 -3.00 -10.58 -2.37
N ILE A 144 -1.75 -10.91 -2.08
CA ILE A 144 -0.68 -9.93 -1.86
C ILE A 144 -0.48 -9.01 -3.07
N LEU A 145 -0.48 -9.54 -4.29
CA LEU A 145 -0.40 -8.71 -5.50
C LEU A 145 -1.54 -7.67 -5.58
N ILE A 146 -2.74 -8.06 -5.13
CA ILE A 146 -3.90 -7.16 -5.11
C ILE A 146 -3.75 -6.12 -4.00
N HIS A 147 -3.16 -6.48 -2.86
CA HIS A 147 -2.88 -5.56 -1.74
C HIS A 147 -1.88 -4.48 -2.13
N ASN A 148 -0.82 -4.84 -2.81
CA ASN A 148 0.25 -3.92 -3.23
C ASN A 148 -0.25 -2.85 -4.22
N LEU A 149 -1.35 -3.09 -4.94
CA LEU A 149 -1.90 -2.09 -5.85
C LEU A 149 -2.49 -0.86 -5.12
N PRO A 150 -3.40 -0.98 -4.12
CA PRO A 150 -3.84 0.13 -3.28
C PRO A 150 -2.70 0.84 -2.54
N GLU A 151 -1.66 0.11 -2.12
CA GLU A 151 -0.48 0.67 -1.47
C GLU A 151 0.30 1.57 -2.43
N GLY A 152 0.57 1.08 -3.64
CA GLY A 152 1.14 1.91 -4.70
C GLY A 152 0.26 3.11 -5.02
N MET A 153 -1.07 2.95 -5.12
CA MET A 153 -1.98 4.07 -5.34
C MET A 153 -1.89 5.12 -4.22
N ALA A 154 -1.79 4.70 -2.95
CA ALA A 154 -1.61 5.62 -1.82
C ALA A 154 -0.33 6.44 -1.96
N ILE A 155 0.80 5.78 -2.30
CA ILE A 155 2.07 6.45 -2.61
C ILE A 155 1.87 7.47 -3.75
N GLY A 156 1.26 7.06 -4.85
CA GLY A 156 1.07 7.90 -6.03
C GLY A 156 0.22 9.13 -5.76
N VAL A 157 -0.88 8.96 -5.04
CA VAL A 157 -1.76 10.08 -4.65
C VAL A 157 -1.01 11.04 -3.72
N ALA A 158 -0.30 10.51 -2.71
CA ALA A 158 0.44 11.31 -1.75
C ALA A 158 1.50 12.21 -2.39
N PHE A 159 2.26 11.68 -3.34
CA PHE A 159 3.23 12.47 -4.11
C PHE A 159 2.58 13.38 -5.17
N GLY A 160 1.31 13.15 -5.50
CA GLY A 160 0.54 13.95 -6.45
C GLY A 160 0.00 15.26 -5.88
N GLY A 161 0.12 15.50 -4.57
CA GLY A 161 -0.28 16.74 -3.90
C GLY A 161 0.61 17.94 -4.24
N GLU A 162 0.27 19.09 -3.67
CA GLU A 162 1.06 20.33 -3.85
C GLU A 162 2.45 20.23 -3.20
N ASP A 163 2.53 19.52 -2.06
CA ASP A 163 3.80 19.23 -1.36
C ASP A 163 4.23 17.79 -1.62
N ILE A 164 5.22 17.63 -2.51
CA ILE A 164 5.82 16.32 -2.82
C ILE A 164 6.42 15.66 -1.56
N ALA A 165 6.94 16.45 -0.60
CA ALA A 165 7.54 15.90 0.61
C ALA A 165 6.53 15.15 1.49
N ALA A 166 5.26 15.52 1.43
CA ALA A 166 4.18 14.83 2.16
C ALA A 166 3.99 13.36 1.75
N GLY A 167 4.47 12.95 0.58
CA GLY A 167 4.45 11.55 0.14
C GLY A 167 5.52 10.67 0.81
N VAL A 168 6.59 11.26 1.37
CA VAL A 168 7.72 10.51 1.93
C VAL A 168 7.33 9.66 3.15
N PRO A 169 6.59 10.17 4.15
CA PRO A 169 6.15 9.36 5.28
C PRO A 169 5.33 8.14 4.84
N ILE A 170 4.40 8.33 3.89
CA ILE A 170 3.52 7.27 3.38
C ILE A 170 4.35 6.19 2.67
N ALA A 171 5.23 6.57 1.76
CA ALA A 171 6.10 5.64 1.05
C ALA A 171 7.04 4.89 2.01
N THR A 172 7.55 5.56 3.06
CA THR A 172 8.39 4.95 4.09
C THR A 172 7.60 3.93 4.93
N ALA A 173 6.38 4.27 5.33
CA ALA A 173 5.53 3.37 6.10
C ALA A 173 5.21 2.09 5.31
N ILE A 174 4.83 2.25 4.04
CA ILE A 174 4.54 1.13 3.14
C ILE A 174 5.80 0.27 2.97
N ALA A 175 6.96 0.85 2.69
CA ALA A 175 8.20 0.09 2.59
C ALA A 175 8.56 -0.68 3.87
N ILE A 176 8.24 -0.18 5.06
CA ILE A 176 8.47 -0.88 6.34
C ILE A 176 7.55 -2.10 6.47
N GLN A 177 6.28 -1.99 6.10
CA GLN A 177 5.33 -3.12 6.18
C GLN A 177 5.62 -4.20 5.14
N ASP A 178 6.14 -3.83 3.98
CA ASP A 178 6.48 -4.75 2.89
C ASP A 178 7.63 -5.71 3.25
N LEU A 179 8.53 -5.32 4.17
CA LEU A 179 9.60 -6.21 4.63
C LEU A 179 9.06 -7.52 5.24
N PRO A 180 8.19 -7.51 6.27
CA PRO A 180 7.58 -8.74 6.78
C PRO A 180 6.69 -9.43 5.76
N GLU A 181 5.99 -8.69 4.91
CA GLU A 181 5.07 -9.23 3.93
C GLU A 181 5.78 -10.04 2.84
N GLY A 182 6.85 -9.48 2.26
CA GLY A 182 7.70 -10.19 1.30
C GLY A 182 8.31 -11.48 1.87
N LEU A 183 8.70 -11.47 3.17
CA LEU A 183 9.20 -12.68 3.84
C LEU A 183 8.11 -13.74 3.94
N VAL A 184 6.90 -13.37 4.37
CA VAL A 184 5.79 -14.33 4.52
C VAL A 184 5.42 -14.98 3.19
N VAL A 185 5.33 -14.21 2.10
CA VAL A 185 5.08 -14.73 0.75
C VAL A 185 6.16 -15.71 0.33
N ALA A 186 7.43 -15.33 0.49
CA ALA A 186 8.55 -16.18 0.09
C ALA A 186 8.60 -17.49 0.91
N LEU A 187 8.35 -17.44 2.23
CA LEU A 187 8.31 -18.62 3.08
C LEU A 187 7.12 -19.54 2.76
N ALA A 188 5.95 -18.98 2.44
CA ALA A 188 4.78 -19.75 2.01
C ALA A 188 5.08 -20.52 0.70
N LEU A 189 5.76 -19.88 -0.26
CA LEU A 189 6.22 -20.54 -1.49
C LEU A 189 7.25 -21.63 -1.20
N ARG A 190 8.17 -21.40 -0.26
CA ARG A 190 9.15 -22.42 0.19
C ARG A 190 8.48 -23.66 0.78
N THR A 191 7.46 -23.46 1.61
CA THR A 191 6.70 -24.60 2.20
C THR A 191 5.89 -25.36 1.15
N ALA A 192 5.49 -24.71 0.05
CA ALA A 192 4.85 -25.34 -1.10
C ALA A 192 5.82 -26.07 -2.04
N GLY A 193 7.12 -26.07 -1.72
CA GLY A 193 8.15 -26.81 -2.46
C GLY A 193 8.85 -26.03 -3.57
N TYR A 194 8.68 -24.71 -3.65
CA TYR A 194 9.47 -23.89 -4.57
C TYR A 194 10.94 -23.82 -4.16
N THR A 195 11.83 -23.70 -5.14
CA THR A 195 13.24 -23.43 -4.87
C THR A 195 13.43 -22.09 -4.18
N PRO A 196 14.49 -21.88 -3.37
CA PRO A 196 14.72 -20.60 -2.69
C PRO A 196 14.69 -19.40 -3.63
N ALA A 197 15.38 -19.50 -4.76
CA ALA A 197 15.45 -18.43 -5.75
C ALA A 197 14.09 -18.13 -6.40
N ALA A 198 13.32 -19.19 -6.74
CA ALA A 198 11.98 -19.01 -7.30
C ALA A 198 11.01 -18.37 -6.28
N ALA A 199 11.07 -18.81 -5.02
CA ALA A 199 10.23 -18.24 -3.95
C ALA A 199 10.50 -16.74 -3.74
N VAL A 200 11.78 -16.36 -3.65
CA VAL A 200 12.19 -14.95 -3.53
C VAL A 200 11.82 -14.15 -4.78
N GLY A 201 12.06 -14.70 -5.98
CA GLY A 201 11.73 -14.02 -7.24
C GLY A 201 10.24 -13.78 -7.41
N ILE A 202 9.38 -14.74 -7.04
CA ILE A 202 7.92 -14.58 -7.10
C ILE A 202 7.46 -13.54 -6.06
N ALA A 203 7.95 -13.63 -4.82
CA ALA A 203 7.63 -12.66 -3.78
C ALA A 203 8.05 -11.23 -4.17
N ALA A 204 9.27 -11.05 -4.70
CA ALA A 204 9.72 -9.76 -5.21
C ALA A 204 8.85 -9.25 -6.37
N ALA A 205 8.34 -10.15 -7.22
CA ALA A 205 7.48 -9.75 -8.34
C ALA A 205 6.11 -9.24 -7.90
N THR A 206 5.59 -9.63 -6.73
CA THR A 206 4.32 -9.08 -6.21
C THR A 206 4.45 -7.58 -5.91
N GLY A 207 5.62 -7.13 -5.43
CA GLY A 207 5.89 -5.73 -5.18
C GLY A 207 5.86 -4.83 -6.44
N LEU A 208 5.96 -5.39 -7.65
CA LEU A 208 5.90 -4.58 -8.89
C LEU A 208 4.53 -3.93 -9.12
N ALA A 209 3.48 -4.34 -8.41
CA ALA A 209 2.18 -3.68 -8.44
C ALA A 209 2.24 -2.26 -7.85
N GLU A 210 3.12 -2.01 -6.89
CA GLU A 210 3.26 -0.72 -6.20
C GLU A 210 3.73 0.41 -7.13
N PRO A 211 4.85 0.31 -7.88
CA PRO A 211 5.25 1.37 -8.81
C PRO A 211 4.22 1.58 -9.93
N LEU A 212 3.52 0.52 -10.35
CA LEU A 212 2.43 0.64 -11.33
C LEU A 212 1.25 1.43 -10.76
N GLY A 213 0.80 1.09 -9.54
CA GLY A 213 -0.25 1.82 -8.82
C GLY A 213 0.14 3.27 -8.54
N ALA A 214 1.40 3.51 -8.13
CA ALA A 214 1.90 4.83 -7.81
C ALA A 214 1.90 5.76 -9.03
N VAL A 215 2.41 5.31 -10.16
CA VAL A 215 2.41 6.10 -11.39
C VAL A 215 0.99 6.34 -11.91
N ALA A 216 0.14 5.31 -11.90
CA ALA A 216 -1.24 5.42 -12.36
C ALA A 216 -2.05 6.42 -11.52
N ALA A 217 -1.99 6.31 -10.19
CA ALA A 217 -2.73 7.20 -9.29
C ALA A 217 -2.15 8.63 -9.27
N GLY A 218 -0.82 8.79 -9.27
CA GLY A 218 -0.16 10.08 -9.36
C GLY A 218 -0.50 10.84 -10.66
N ALA A 219 -0.60 10.12 -11.79
CA ALA A 219 -1.03 10.72 -13.05
C ALA A 219 -2.49 11.20 -13.00
N LEU A 220 -3.39 10.45 -12.36
CA LEU A 220 -4.80 10.81 -12.23
C LEU A 220 -5.00 12.06 -11.34
N VAL A 221 -4.26 12.17 -10.25
CA VAL A 221 -4.34 13.34 -9.34
C VAL A 221 -3.99 14.64 -10.05
N GLY A 222 -3.05 14.62 -11.00
CA GLY A 222 -2.67 15.78 -11.80
C GLY A 222 -3.79 16.33 -12.71
N VAL A 223 -4.89 15.59 -12.88
CA VAL A 223 -6.00 16.01 -13.77
C VAL A 223 -6.91 17.06 -13.12
N THR A 224 -7.18 16.92 -11.82
CA THR A 224 -8.03 17.87 -11.07
C THR A 224 -7.74 17.84 -9.57
N PRO A 225 -7.76 19.00 -8.87
CA PRO A 225 -7.54 19.08 -7.42
C PRO A 225 -8.46 18.17 -6.59
N LEU A 226 -9.67 17.86 -7.09
CA LEU A 226 -10.62 16.97 -6.41
C LEU A 226 -10.10 15.54 -6.29
N LEU A 227 -9.30 15.08 -7.26
CA LEU A 227 -8.79 13.70 -7.25
C LEU A 227 -7.76 13.45 -6.15
N PHE A 228 -7.13 14.48 -5.60
CA PHE A 228 -6.20 14.30 -4.49
C PHE A 228 -6.90 13.82 -3.21
N PRO A 229 -7.82 14.58 -2.59
CA PRO A 229 -8.52 14.12 -1.39
C PRO A 229 -9.36 12.85 -1.65
N PHE A 230 -10.02 12.76 -2.80
CA PHE A 230 -10.81 11.59 -3.16
C PHE A 230 -9.92 10.34 -3.28
N GLY A 231 -8.76 10.44 -3.94
CA GLY A 231 -7.82 9.33 -4.14
C GLY A 231 -7.22 8.82 -2.83
N LEU A 232 -6.83 9.73 -1.91
CA LEU A 232 -6.35 9.34 -0.58
C LEU A 232 -7.40 8.53 0.19
N ALA A 233 -8.64 9.02 0.26
CA ALA A 233 -9.70 8.32 0.96
C ALA A 233 -10.12 7.01 0.28
N LEU A 234 -10.07 6.95 -1.06
CA LEU A 234 -10.33 5.73 -1.82
C LEU A 234 -9.28 4.67 -1.53
N ALA A 235 -7.99 5.04 -1.56
CA ALA A 235 -6.89 4.14 -1.21
C ALA A 235 -7.01 3.64 0.24
N ALA A 236 -7.34 4.54 1.18
CA ALA A 236 -7.59 4.16 2.58
C ALA A 236 -8.73 3.14 2.68
N GLY A 237 -9.83 3.32 1.94
CA GLY A 237 -10.96 2.39 1.91
C GLY A 237 -10.56 1.01 1.38
N ALA A 238 -9.76 0.96 0.33
CA ALA A 238 -9.22 -0.27 -0.22
C ALA A 238 -8.32 -0.99 0.80
N MET A 239 -7.37 -0.27 1.44
CA MET A 239 -6.49 -0.82 2.46
C MET A 239 -7.26 -1.31 3.70
N LEU A 240 -8.24 -0.55 4.19
CA LEU A 240 -9.08 -0.96 5.33
C LEU A 240 -9.87 -2.24 5.02
N PHE A 241 -10.36 -2.40 3.79
CA PHE A 241 -11.02 -3.63 3.36
C PHE A 241 -10.06 -4.82 3.44
N VAL A 242 -8.88 -4.69 2.85
CA VAL A 242 -7.85 -5.73 2.84
C VAL A 242 -7.47 -6.16 4.26
N VAL A 243 -7.13 -5.20 5.11
CA VAL A 243 -6.72 -5.49 6.50
C VAL A 243 -7.83 -6.19 7.27
N SER A 244 -9.07 -5.71 7.14
CA SER A 244 -10.21 -6.23 7.90
C SER A 244 -10.73 -7.56 7.36
N HIS A 245 -10.70 -7.76 6.05
CA HIS A 245 -11.29 -8.92 5.39
C HIS A 245 -10.31 -10.08 5.27
N GLU A 246 -9.03 -9.81 5.08
CA GLU A 246 -8.03 -10.83 4.76
C GLU A 246 -6.95 -10.95 5.83
N ILE A 247 -6.18 -9.88 6.12
CA ILE A 247 -4.98 -10.01 6.94
C ILE A 247 -5.30 -10.34 8.40
N ILE A 248 -6.15 -9.56 9.07
CA ILE A 248 -6.51 -9.80 10.49
C ILE A 248 -7.16 -11.17 10.67
N PRO A 249 -8.16 -11.59 9.87
CA PRO A 249 -8.73 -12.94 10.00
C PRO A 249 -7.70 -14.05 9.79
N GLU A 250 -6.76 -13.90 8.86
CA GLU A 250 -5.73 -14.92 8.61
C GLU A 250 -4.80 -15.06 9.81
N THR A 251 -4.33 -13.95 10.40
CA THR A 251 -3.42 -13.97 11.56
C THR A 251 -4.05 -14.59 12.82
N HIS A 252 -5.38 -14.62 12.91
CA HIS A 252 -6.09 -15.14 14.07
C HIS A 252 -6.56 -16.60 13.92
N ARG A 253 -6.36 -17.20 12.74
CA ARG A 253 -6.88 -18.57 12.45
C ARG A 253 -6.10 -19.70 13.10
N ASN A 254 -4.80 -19.48 13.36
CA ASN A 254 -3.88 -20.54 13.74
C ASN A 254 -3.78 -20.74 15.28
N GLY A 255 -4.63 -20.09 16.06
CA GLY A 255 -4.61 -20.17 17.52
C GLY A 255 -3.59 -19.25 18.21
N HIS A 256 -2.92 -18.36 17.47
CA HIS A 256 -1.93 -17.43 17.99
C HIS A 256 -2.47 -15.98 18.07
N GLN A 257 -3.73 -15.81 18.52
CA GLN A 257 -4.39 -14.50 18.55
C GLN A 257 -3.60 -13.45 19.33
N LEU A 258 -3.02 -13.83 20.48
CA LEU A 258 -2.26 -12.88 21.29
C LEU A 258 -0.97 -12.36 20.61
N PRO A 259 -0.10 -13.21 20.03
CA PRO A 259 1.00 -12.75 19.19
C PRO A 259 0.56 -11.86 18.03
N ALA A 260 -0.48 -12.24 17.28
CA ALA A 260 -1.03 -11.45 16.19
C ALA A 260 -1.52 -10.07 16.68
N THR A 261 -2.27 -10.02 17.79
CA THR A 261 -2.75 -8.76 18.37
C THR A 261 -1.58 -7.88 18.84
N ILE A 262 -0.53 -8.46 19.47
CA ILE A 262 0.68 -7.72 19.85
C ILE A 262 1.35 -7.14 18.59
N GLY A 263 1.41 -7.91 17.51
CA GLY A 263 1.88 -7.43 16.21
C GLY A 263 1.07 -6.21 15.75
N VAL A 264 -0.25 -6.32 15.67
CA VAL A 264 -1.14 -5.22 15.25
C VAL A 264 -0.92 -3.96 16.09
N MET A 265 -0.90 -4.11 17.42
CA MET A 265 -0.69 -2.95 18.31
C MET A 265 0.71 -2.34 18.13
N GLY A 266 1.74 -3.18 17.97
CA GLY A 266 3.11 -2.73 17.73
C GLY A 266 3.27 -1.98 16.42
N GLY A 267 2.73 -2.51 15.34
CA GLY A 267 2.74 -1.88 14.02
C GLY A 267 1.97 -0.56 14.01
N PHE A 268 0.78 -0.55 14.60
CA PHE A 268 -0.03 0.66 14.74
C PHE A 268 0.70 1.76 15.52
N ALA A 269 1.27 1.41 16.68
CA ALA A 269 2.00 2.36 17.52
C ALA A 269 3.25 2.89 16.81
N MET A 270 3.99 2.02 16.12
CA MET A 270 5.17 2.42 15.37
C MET A 270 4.78 3.42 14.25
N MET A 271 3.76 3.09 13.45
CA MET A 271 3.32 3.97 12.38
C MET A 271 2.80 5.30 12.89
N MET A 272 2.03 5.31 13.99
CA MET A 272 1.58 6.53 14.64
C MET A 272 2.76 7.44 15.03
N VAL A 273 3.86 6.85 15.53
CA VAL A 273 5.08 7.61 15.87
C VAL A 273 5.75 8.15 14.60
N LEU A 274 5.87 7.34 13.56
CA LEU A 274 6.48 7.77 12.29
C LEU A 274 5.68 8.91 11.66
N ASP A 275 4.36 8.79 11.60
CA ASP A 275 3.48 9.81 11.04
C ASP A 275 3.66 11.16 11.77
N ASN A 276 3.67 11.15 13.11
CA ASN A 276 3.87 12.36 13.89
C ASN A 276 5.33 12.90 13.89
N ALA A 277 6.31 12.05 13.63
CA ALA A 277 7.72 12.46 13.55
C ALA A 277 8.07 13.15 12.23
N PHE A 278 7.32 12.86 11.17
CA PHE A 278 7.52 13.42 9.82
C PHE A 278 6.45 14.46 9.42
N ALA A 279 5.39 14.65 10.22
CA ALA A 279 4.41 15.71 10.07
C ALA A 279 4.98 17.04 10.58
#